data_593f63a36c1134227f57ba171aee0ed4
#
_entry.id   593f63a36c1134227f57ba171aee0ed4
#
_cell.length_a   1.000
_cell.length_b   1.000
_cell.length_c   1.000
_cell.angle_alpha   90.00
_cell.angle_beta   90.00
_cell.angle_gamma   90.00
#
_symmetry.space_group_name_H-M   'P 1'
#
loop_
_entity.id
_entity.type
_entity.pdbx_description
1 polymer ?
#
loop_
_entity_poly.entity_id
_entity_poly.type
_entity_poly.pdbx_seq_one_letter_code
_entity_poly.pdbx_strand_id
1 'polypeptide(L)'
;TGIAGKKGFAVLTLEKDMMNEELGFGRRVLEVLENHKLVFEHLPSGIDTMSIVLNARSLAGKEDALIKELFAVTTADSINIESDIALVAVVGRRMRNARGTAARVFAALAENGINIRMIDQGSSELNIIVGVDCKDFEDSIRTIYKEFVE
;
A
#
# COMPACT_ATOMS: atom_id res chain seq x y z
N THR A 1 22.13 0.67 -1.80
CA THR A 1 20.72 1.00 -2.03
C THR A 1 20.25 0.30 -3.29
N GLY A 2 19.18 -0.44 -3.18
CA GLY A 2 18.53 -1.10 -4.31
C GLY A 2 17.13 -0.56 -4.53
N ILE A 3 16.67 -0.62 -5.76
CA ILE A 3 15.31 -0.24 -6.12
C ILE A 3 14.66 -1.44 -6.81
N ALA A 4 13.52 -1.85 -6.31
CA ALA A 4 12.75 -2.95 -6.89
C ALA A 4 11.32 -2.51 -7.06
N GLY A 5 10.62 -3.10 -8.01
CA GLY A 5 9.24 -2.73 -8.23
C GLY A 5 8.43 -3.84 -8.87
N LYS A 6 7.11 -3.73 -8.74
CA LYS A 6 6.18 -4.68 -9.33
C LYS A 6 4.85 -4.00 -9.59
N LYS A 7 4.25 -4.31 -10.73
CA LYS A 7 2.91 -3.87 -11.13
C LYS A 7 1.84 -4.88 -10.71
N GLY A 8 0.59 -4.53 -10.90
CA GLY A 8 -0.52 -5.46 -10.79
C GLY A 8 -1.12 -5.59 -9.40
N PHE A 9 -1.10 -4.51 -8.63
CA PHE A 9 -1.71 -4.48 -7.31
C PHE A 9 -3.05 -3.75 -7.30
N ALA A 10 -3.86 -4.09 -6.32
CA ALA A 10 -5.07 -3.38 -5.99
C ALA A 10 -5.01 -2.99 -4.51
N VAL A 11 -5.66 -1.91 -4.16
CA VAL A 11 -5.77 -1.45 -2.77
C VAL A 11 -7.23 -1.44 -2.37
N LEU A 12 -7.54 -2.24 -1.37
CA LEU A 12 -8.85 -2.30 -0.74
C LEU A 12 -8.80 -1.38 0.48
N THR A 13 -9.65 -0.36 0.52
CA THR A 13 -9.68 0.59 1.63
C THR A 13 -11.01 0.56 2.34
N LEU A 14 -10.97 0.34 3.65
CA LEU A 14 -12.14 0.43 4.54
C LEU A 14 -12.03 1.73 5.33
N GLU A 15 -13.12 2.45 5.41
CA GLU A 15 -13.23 3.63 6.25
C GLU A 15 -14.31 3.41 7.30
N LYS A 16 -13.98 3.69 8.55
CA LYS A 16 -14.95 3.64 9.65
C LYS A 16 -14.53 4.62 10.72
N ASP A 17 -15.48 5.48 11.10
CA ASP A 17 -15.24 6.44 12.18
C ASP A 17 -14.82 5.71 13.45
N MET A 18 -13.74 6.17 14.08
CA MET A 18 -13.17 5.60 15.31
C MET A 18 -12.79 4.12 15.20
N MET A 19 -12.36 3.69 14.02
CA MET A 19 -11.96 2.31 13.76
C MET A 19 -10.89 1.82 14.73
N ASN A 20 -9.95 2.67 15.10
CA ASN A 20 -8.84 2.33 15.98
C ASN A 20 -9.28 2.01 17.43
N GLU A 21 -10.49 2.39 17.82
CA GLU A 21 -11.05 2.09 19.13
C GLU A 21 -11.88 0.80 19.14
N GLU A 22 -12.13 0.23 17.98
CA GLU A 22 -12.97 -0.97 17.87
C GLU A 22 -12.11 -2.24 18.02
N LEU A 23 -12.25 -2.88 19.17
CA LEU A 23 -11.50 -4.10 19.47
C LEU A 23 -11.85 -5.20 18.46
N GLY A 24 -10.83 -5.81 17.88
CA GLY A 24 -11.01 -6.92 16.95
C GLY A 24 -11.36 -6.54 15.52
N PHE A 25 -11.38 -5.26 15.18
CA PHE A 25 -11.69 -4.82 13.82
C PHE A 25 -10.74 -5.46 12.80
N GLY A 26 -9.44 -5.32 13.01
CA GLY A 26 -8.43 -5.90 12.11
C GLY A 26 -8.56 -7.41 11.99
N ARG A 27 -8.82 -8.10 13.09
CA ARG A 27 -9.00 -9.55 13.08
C ARG A 27 -10.19 -9.96 12.19
N ARG A 28 -11.32 -9.28 12.31
CA ARG A 28 -12.48 -9.59 11.49
C ARG A 28 -12.21 -9.36 10.01
N VAL A 29 -11.50 -8.29 9.66
CA VAL A 29 -11.11 -8.01 8.28
C VAL A 29 -10.20 -9.13 7.75
N LEU A 30 -9.17 -9.51 8.51
CA LEU A 30 -8.24 -10.55 8.08
C LEU A 30 -8.91 -11.92 7.99
N GLU A 31 -9.87 -12.21 8.85
CA GLU A 31 -10.66 -13.44 8.76
C GLU A 31 -11.43 -13.52 7.45
N VAL A 32 -12.03 -12.42 7.01
CA VAL A 32 -12.73 -12.37 5.72
C VAL A 32 -11.75 -12.63 4.57
N LEU A 33 -10.56 -12.04 4.60
CA LEU A 33 -9.54 -12.31 3.59
C LEU A 33 -9.18 -13.80 3.57
N GLU A 34 -8.99 -14.40 4.73
CA GLU A 34 -8.69 -15.84 4.85
C GLU A 34 -9.81 -16.69 4.25
N ASN A 35 -11.06 -16.38 4.56
CA ASN A 35 -12.22 -17.09 4.03
C ASN A 35 -12.28 -17.07 2.50
N HIS A 36 -11.79 -15.98 1.89
CA HIS A 36 -11.72 -15.84 0.44
C HIS A 36 -10.38 -16.27 -0.14
N LYS A 37 -9.49 -16.84 0.68
CA LYS A 37 -8.17 -17.34 0.29
C LYS A 37 -7.31 -16.24 -0.31
N LEU A 38 -7.35 -15.06 0.28
CA LEU A 38 -6.59 -13.90 -0.15
C LEU A 38 -5.43 -13.66 0.80
N VAL A 39 -4.24 -13.42 0.24
CA VAL A 39 -3.07 -12.97 0.99
C VAL A 39 -2.85 -11.49 0.72
N PHE A 40 -2.37 -10.76 1.71
CA PHE A 40 -2.04 -9.36 1.54
C PHE A 40 -0.53 -9.15 1.46
N GLU A 41 -0.14 -8.08 0.77
CA GLU A 41 1.28 -7.67 0.69
C GLU A 41 1.61 -6.63 1.74
N HIS A 42 0.72 -5.65 1.94
CA HIS A 42 0.88 -4.56 2.90
C HIS A 42 -0.45 -4.19 3.54
N LEU A 43 -0.39 -3.64 4.75
CA LEU A 43 -1.57 -3.23 5.53
C LEU A 43 -1.39 -1.84 6.13
N PRO A 44 -1.27 -0.79 5.32
CA PRO A 44 -1.25 0.56 5.87
C PRO A 44 -2.56 0.86 6.58
N SER A 45 -2.50 1.29 7.82
CA SER A 45 -3.71 1.60 8.59
C SER A 45 -3.54 2.90 9.37
N GLY A 46 -4.64 3.62 9.49
CA GLY A 46 -4.72 4.86 10.23
C GLY A 46 -5.74 4.77 11.35
N ILE A 47 -6.20 5.93 11.80
CA ILE A 47 -7.21 6.02 12.86
C ILE A 47 -8.58 5.54 12.36
N ASP A 48 -8.97 6.02 11.20
CA ASP A 48 -10.30 5.77 10.62
C ASP A 48 -10.24 4.95 9.34
N THR A 49 -9.07 4.52 8.90
CA THR A 49 -8.91 3.79 7.64
C THR A 49 -8.00 2.58 7.79
N MET A 50 -8.30 1.55 7.02
CA MET A 50 -7.43 0.38 6.87
C MET A 50 -7.33 0.08 5.39
N SER A 51 -6.11 0.05 4.89
CA SER A 51 -5.84 -0.30 3.48
C SER A 51 -5.18 -1.66 3.40
N ILE A 52 -5.62 -2.45 2.43
CA ILE A 52 -5.07 -3.78 2.20
C ILE A 52 -4.56 -3.82 0.76
N VAL A 53 -3.27 -4.02 0.61
CA VAL A 53 -2.65 -4.11 -0.71
C VAL A 53 -2.57 -5.58 -1.10
N LEU A 54 -3.19 -5.91 -2.22
CA LEU A 54 -3.33 -7.28 -2.71
C LEU A 54 -2.88 -7.37 -4.16
N ASN A 55 -2.51 -8.57 -4.58
CA ASN A 55 -2.32 -8.85 -5.99
C ASN A 55 -3.69 -8.76 -6.69
N ALA A 56 -3.79 -7.91 -7.71
CA ALA A 56 -5.07 -7.67 -8.39
C ALA A 56 -5.67 -8.94 -9.01
N ARG A 57 -4.84 -9.88 -9.46
CA ARG A 57 -5.32 -11.14 -10.03
C ARG A 57 -6.07 -11.99 -9.02
N SER A 58 -5.67 -11.93 -7.76
CA SER A 58 -6.32 -12.72 -6.71
C SER A 58 -7.74 -12.27 -6.41
N LEU A 59 -8.08 -11.03 -6.78
CA LEU A 59 -9.42 -10.46 -6.58
C LEU A 59 -10.39 -10.77 -7.72
N ALA A 60 -9.90 -11.27 -8.85
CA ALA A 60 -10.75 -11.49 -10.02
C ALA A 60 -11.96 -12.38 -9.69
N GLY A 61 -13.15 -11.87 -9.91
CA GLY A 61 -14.41 -12.58 -9.65
C GLY A 61 -14.81 -12.63 -8.17
N LYS A 62 -14.03 -12.06 -7.26
CA LYS A 62 -14.29 -12.11 -5.82
C LYS A 62 -14.72 -10.77 -5.22
N GLU A 63 -14.62 -9.69 -5.98
CA GLU A 63 -14.76 -8.33 -5.44
C GLU A 63 -16.11 -8.09 -4.76
N ASP A 64 -17.21 -8.41 -5.42
CA ASP A 64 -18.55 -8.14 -4.88
C ASP A 64 -18.82 -8.95 -3.61
N ALA A 65 -18.48 -10.23 -3.60
CA ALA A 65 -18.68 -11.10 -2.44
C ALA A 65 -17.80 -10.64 -1.26
N LEU A 66 -16.57 -10.25 -1.55
CA LEU A 66 -15.61 -9.77 -0.57
C LEU A 66 -16.12 -8.49 0.10
N ILE A 67 -16.54 -7.51 -0.69
CA ILE A 67 -17.06 -6.23 -0.19
C ILE A 67 -18.29 -6.46 0.68
N LYS A 68 -19.22 -7.30 0.20
CA LYS A 68 -20.45 -7.62 0.94
C LYS A 68 -20.14 -8.22 2.31
N GLU A 69 -19.24 -9.20 2.36
CA GLU A 69 -18.87 -9.85 3.62
C GLU A 69 -18.15 -8.88 4.56
N LEU A 70 -17.23 -8.05 4.01
CA LEU A 70 -16.55 -7.05 4.81
C LEU A 70 -17.53 -6.05 5.44
N PHE A 71 -18.51 -5.56 4.68
CA PHE A 71 -19.56 -4.68 5.25
C PHE A 71 -20.32 -5.39 6.36
N ALA A 72 -20.65 -6.66 6.17
CA ALA A 72 -21.42 -7.42 7.15
C ALA A 72 -20.70 -7.55 8.49
N VAL A 73 -19.38 -7.78 8.47
CA VAL A 73 -18.61 -8.04 9.70
C VAL A 73 -18.01 -6.77 10.33
N THR A 74 -17.85 -5.69 9.55
CA THR A 74 -17.20 -4.47 10.05
C THR A 74 -18.17 -3.31 10.25
N THR A 75 -19.30 -3.31 9.57
CA THR A 75 -20.21 -2.16 9.47
C THR A 75 -19.47 -0.87 9.09
N ALA A 76 -18.52 -1.01 8.16
CA ALA A 76 -17.71 0.12 7.69
C ALA A 76 -18.60 1.21 7.06
N ASP A 77 -18.11 2.45 7.10
CA ASP A 77 -18.81 3.58 6.46
C ASP A 77 -18.64 3.52 4.94
N SER A 78 -17.47 3.11 4.47
CA SER A 78 -17.21 2.89 3.05
C SER A 78 -16.16 1.82 2.83
N ILE A 79 -16.24 1.16 1.67
CA ILE A 79 -15.24 0.19 1.22
C ILE A 79 -15.02 0.42 -0.27
N ASN A 80 -13.76 0.65 -0.66
CA ASN A 80 -13.37 0.88 -2.06
C ASN A 80 -12.26 -0.06 -2.48
N ILE A 81 -12.24 -0.40 -3.76
CA ILE A 81 -11.11 -1.11 -4.37
C ILE A 81 -10.58 -0.24 -5.50
N GLU A 82 -9.30 0.09 -5.44
CA GLU A 82 -8.60 0.80 -6.51
C GLU A 82 -7.59 -0.15 -7.15
N SER A 83 -7.62 -0.23 -8.47
CA SER A 83 -6.75 -1.09 -9.26
C SER A 83 -5.63 -0.29 -9.94
N ASP A 84 -4.80 -0.97 -10.72
CA ASP A 84 -3.71 -0.37 -11.50
C ASP A 84 -2.69 0.36 -10.63
N ILE A 85 -2.36 -0.23 -9.50
CA ILE A 85 -1.34 0.27 -8.59
C ILE A 85 -0.06 -0.54 -8.78
N ALA A 86 1.06 0.16 -8.81
CA ALA A 86 2.39 -0.43 -8.81
C ALA A 86 3.09 -0.09 -7.50
N LEU A 87 3.92 -0.99 -7.02
CA LEU A 87 4.71 -0.77 -5.81
C LEU A 87 6.17 -0.64 -6.18
N VAL A 88 6.83 0.37 -5.62
CA VAL A 88 8.27 0.59 -5.77
C VAL A 88 8.89 0.58 -4.39
N ALA A 89 9.86 -0.29 -4.19
CA ALA A 89 10.58 -0.41 -2.92
C ALA A 89 11.99 0.16 -3.07
N VAL A 90 12.35 1.06 -2.16
CA VAL A 90 13.72 1.56 -2.02
C VAL A 90 14.30 0.83 -0.81
N VAL A 91 15.31 0.02 -1.05
CA VAL A 91 15.88 -0.90 -0.05
C VAL A 91 17.36 -0.61 0.13
N GLY A 92 17.82 -0.56 1.37
CA GLY A 92 19.23 -0.40 1.64
C GLY A 92 19.55 -0.47 3.13
N ARG A 93 20.61 -1.20 3.46
CA ARG A 93 21.09 -1.30 4.84
C ARG A 93 21.53 0.07 5.39
N ARG A 94 22.01 0.94 4.50
CA ARG A 94 22.43 2.28 4.87
C ARG A 94 21.28 3.24 5.11
N MET A 95 20.05 2.83 4.81
CA MET A 95 18.86 3.65 5.07
C MET A 95 18.53 3.71 6.55
N ARG A 96 18.93 2.71 7.30
CA ARG A 96 18.72 2.69 8.75
C ARG A 96 19.50 3.85 9.38
N ASN A 97 18.80 4.69 10.09
CA ASN A 97 19.33 5.90 10.72
C ASN A 97 19.84 6.97 9.73
N ALA A 98 19.58 6.82 8.43
CA ALA A 98 19.91 7.84 7.44
C ALA A 98 18.79 8.89 7.40
N ARG A 99 19.09 10.06 7.96
CA ARG A 99 18.13 11.16 8.00
C ARG A 99 17.83 11.68 6.60
N GLY A 100 16.56 11.94 6.34
CA GLY A 100 16.13 12.59 5.10
C GLY A 100 15.96 11.66 3.90
N THR A 101 16.15 10.34 4.04
CA THR A 101 15.98 9.40 2.92
C THR A 101 14.56 9.43 2.37
N ALA A 102 13.55 9.39 3.25
CA ALA A 102 12.16 9.48 2.82
C ALA A 102 11.87 10.79 2.09
N ALA A 103 12.39 11.90 2.61
CA ALA A 103 12.21 13.21 1.98
C ALA A 103 12.78 13.23 0.56
N ARG A 104 13.93 12.62 0.35
CA ARG A 104 14.57 12.54 -0.97
C ARG A 104 13.72 11.73 -1.95
N VAL A 105 13.20 10.59 -1.51
CA VAL A 105 12.32 9.74 -2.35
C VAL A 105 11.08 10.52 -2.76
N PHE A 106 10.40 11.13 -1.80
CA PHE A 106 9.14 11.84 -2.07
C PHE A 106 9.35 13.09 -2.91
N ALA A 107 10.41 13.84 -2.64
CA ALA A 107 10.74 15.03 -3.44
C ALA A 107 11.05 14.67 -4.89
N ALA A 108 11.82 13.61 -5.11
CA ALA A 108 12.16 13.14 -6.46
C ALA A 108 10.89 12.79 -7.25
N LEU A 109 9.97 12.08 -6.63
CA LEU A 109 8.70 11.72 -7.28
C LEU A 109 7.85 12.96 -7.56
N ALA A 110 7.73 13.86 -6.60
CA ALA A 110 6.94 15.08 -6.74
C ALA A 110 7.48 15.99 -7.85
N GLU A 111 8.78 16.17 -7.91
CA GLU A 111 9.44 17.00 -8.93
C GLU A 111 9.23 16.46 -10.34
N ASN A 112 8.96 15.17 -10.48
CA ASN A 112 8.69 14.53 -11.76
C ASN A 112 7.19 14.31 -12.02
N GLY A 113 6.33 14.97 -11.25
CA GLY A 113 4.89 14.94 -11.45
C GLY A 113 4.23 13.59 -11.13
N ILE A 114 4.89 12.76 -10.31
CA ILE A 114 4.37 11.44 -9.97
C ILE A 114 3.59 11.52 -8.65
N ASN A 115 2.33 11.11 -8.69
CA ASN A 115 1.48 11.08 -7.51
C ASN A 115 1.72 9.82 -6.69
N ILE A 116 1.92 9.97 -5.39
CA ILE A 116 2.07 8.86 -4.46
C ILE A 116 0.68 8.44 -3.99
N ARG A 117 0.35 7.17 -4.20
CA ARG A 117 -0.95 6.59 -3.83
C ARG A 117 -0.92 5.88 -2.48
N MET A 118 0.26 5.43 -2.06
CA MET A 118 0.45 4.69 -0.82
C MET A 118 1.89 4.82 -0.36
N ILE A 119 2.09 4.84 0.96
CA ILE A 119 3.42 4.83 1.58
C ILE A 119 3.41 3.78 2.68
N ASP A 120 4.44 2.95 2.71
CA ASP A 120 4.63 1.98 3.79
C ASP A 120 6.11 1.91 4.16
N GLN A 121 6.41 2.12 5.44
CA GLN A 121 7.75 2.00 5.99
C GLN A 121 7.64 1.52 7.44
N GLY A 122 8.14 0.33 7.71
CA GLY A 122 8.15 -0.21 9.06
C GLY A 122 9.25 0.42 9.93
N SER A 123 9.19 0.15 11.22
CA SER A 123 10.17 0.68 12.19
C SER A 123 11.59 0.17 11.97
N SER A 124 11.77 -0.88 11.17
CA SER A 124 13.10 -1.39 10.81
C SER A 124 13.90 -0.43 9.94
N GLU A 125 13.22 0.50 9.23
CA GLU A 125 13.83 1.50 8.36
C GLU A 125 14.68 0.93 7.21
N LEU A 126 14.54 -0.36 6.93
CA LEU A 126 15.33 -1.01 5.87
C LEU A 126 14.79 -0.75 4.47
N ASN A 127 13.53 -0.42 4.36
CA ASN A 127 12.92 -0.12 3.07
C ASN A 127 11.82 0.93 3.20
N ILE A 128 11.58 1.60 2.08
CA ILE A 128 10.43 2.49 1.91
C ILE A 128 9.68 1.97 0.70
N ILE A 129 8.39 1.73 0.86
CA ILE A 129 7.55 1.26 -0.23
C ILE A 129 6.57 2.36 -0.60
N VAL A 130 6.55 2.73 -1.87
CA VAL A 130 5.59 3.70 -2.40
C VAL A 130 4.70 3.04 -3.43
N GLY A 131 3.41 3.31 -3.34
CA GLY A 131 2.45 2.92 -4.35
C GLY A 131 2.23 4.08 -5.30
N VAL A 132 2.26 3.80 -6.58
CA VAL A 132 2.03 4.78 -7.66
C VAL A 132 1.07 4.17 -8.67
N ASP A 133 0.52 4.99 -9.56
CA ASP A 133 -0.25 4.46 -10.68
C ASP A 133 0.65 3.63 -11.59
N CYS A 134 0.15 2.52 -12.13
CA CYS A 134 0.94 1.65 -13.01
C CYS A 134 1.56 2.39 -14.19
N LYS A 135 0.88 3.42 -14.71
CA LYS A 135 1.40 4.25 -15.81
C LYS A 135 2.70 4.98 -15.45
N ASP A 136 2.93 5.21 -14.16
CA ASP A 136 4.10 5.95 -13.67
C ASP A 136 5.21 5.02 -13.15
N PHE A 137 5.07 3.72 -13.33
CA PHE A 137 5.97 2.72 -12.75
C PHE A 137 7.42 2.90 -13.19
N GLU A 138 7.67 2.91 -14.50
CA GLU A 138 9.02 3.01 -15.03
C GLU A 138 9.66 4.36 -14.69
N ASP A 139 8.88 5.44 -14.77
CA ASP A 139 9.37 6.78 -14.44
C ASP A 139 9.68 6.90 -12.95
N SER A 140 8.91 6.25 -12.09
CA SER A 140 9.16 6.23 -10.65
C SER A 140 10.50 5.58 -10.34
N ILE A 141 10.78 4.42 -10.93
CA ILE A 141 12.03 3.72 -10.74
C ILE A 141 13.21 4.56 -11.23
N ARG A 142 13.07 5.12 -12.43
CA ARG A 142 14.11 5.94 -13.05
C ARG A 142 14.43 7.19 -12.22
N THR A 143 13.39 7.86 -11.74
CA THR A 143 13.51 9.07 -10.94
C THR A 143 14.20 8.81 -9.61
N ILE A 144 13.81 7.76 -8.92
CA ILE A 144 14.42 7.39 -7.64
C ILE A 144 15.86 6.93 -7.86
N TYR A 145 16.11 6.15 -8.91
CA TYR A 145 17.45 5.70 -9.26
C TYR A 145 18.41 6.89 -9.43
N LYS A 146 17.99 7.90 -10.18
CA LYS A 146 18.82 9.10 -10.39
C LYS A 146 19.12 9.81 -9.07
N GLU A 147 18.15 9.88 -8.17
CA GLU A 147 18.33 10.56 -6.88
C GLU A 147 19.41 9.91 -6.01
N PHE A 148 19.51 8.58 -6.03
CA PHE A 148 20.39 7.84 -5.12
C PHE A 148 21.71 7.36 -5.76
N VAL A 149 21.80 7.32 -7.08
CA VAL A 149 22.97 6.80 -7.79
C VAL A 149 23.78 7.91 -8.45
N GLU A 150 23.12 9.00 -8.82
CA GLU A 150 23.75 10.20 -9.34
C GLU A 150 23.78 11.27 -8.24
#